data_1d252cacc4edcb0aeb1dfbab0809cd01
#
_entry.id   1d252cacc4edcb0aeb1dfbab0809cd01
#
_cell.length_a   1.000
_cell.length_b   1.000
_cell.length_c   1.000
_cell.angle_alpha   90.00
_cell.angle_beta   90.00
_cell.angle_gamma   90.00
#
_symmetry.space_group_name_H-M   'P 1'
#
loop_
_entity.id
_entity.type
_entity.pdbx_description
1 polymer ?
#
loop_
_entity_poly.entity_id
_entity_poly.type
_entity_poly.pdbx_seq_one_letter_code
_entity_poly.pdbx_strand_id
1 'polypeptide(L)'
;MVLFLLIGAIVASWKLSEMTASVSKKDAKAKKETVIVVDPGHGGEDPGKVGFNDILEKDLNLQVAQKVAKLFEEAGIKIVMTREDDKVPDAKKEDLDQRINLINDTNPTLALCIHQNSYPDEKIKGAQVFYHTVTEEA
;
A
#
# COMPACT_ATOMS: atom_id res chain seq x y z
N MET A 1 8.81 8.41 63.52
CA MET A 1 9.77 7.81 62.53
C MET A 1 9.10 6.91 61.48
N VAL A 2 8.26 5.97 61.88
CA VAL A 2 7.61 5.01 60.94
C VAL A 2 6.73 5.72 59.90
N LEU A 3 6.00 6.76 60.25
CA LEU A 3 5.11 7.50 59.32
C LEU A 3 5.88 8.17 58.17
N PHE A 4 7.06 8.74 58.42
CA PHE A 4 7.88 9.36 57.37
C PHE A 4 8.50 8.32 56.42
N LEU A 5 8.78 7.11 56.90
CA LEU A 5 9.27 6.02 56.05
C LEU A 5 8.16 5.48 55.10
N LEU A 6 6.92 5.43 55.59
CA LEU A 6 5.75 5.02 54.77
C LEU A 6 5.44 6.05 53.67
N ILE A 7 5.47 7.35 54.01
CA ILE A 7 5.27 8.43 53.01
C ILE A 7 6.39 8.41 51.96
N GLY A 8 7.64 8.22 52.36
CA GLY A 8 8.77 8.10 51.45
C GLY A 8 8.65 6.91 50.48
N ALA A 9 8.16 5.76 50.97
CA ALA A 9 7.94 4.58 50.14
C ALA A 9 6.81 4.79 49.12
N ILE A 10 5.73 5.46 49.51
CA ILE A 10 4.61 5.77 48.60
C ILE A 10 5.07 6.76 47.51
N VAL A 11 5.79 7.81 47.84
CA VAL A 11 6.31 8.78 46.85
C VAL A 11 7.34 8.13 45.93
N ALA A 12 8.19 7.26 46.44
CA ALA A 12 9.15 6.52 45.60
C ALA A 12 8.46 5.55 44.63
N SER A 13 7.43 4.83 45.07
CA SER A 13 6.67 3.92 44.19
C SER A 13 5.87 4.70 43.14
N TRP A 14 5.35 5.88 43.46
CA TRP A 14 4.65 6.73 42.49
C TRP A 14 5.60 7.27 41.41
N LYS A 15 6.77 7.77 41.82
CA LYS A 15 7.81 8.21 40.87
C LYS A 15 8.31 7.05 39.98
N LEU A 16 8.45 5.85 40.53
CA LEU A 16 8.85 4.67 39.75
C LEU A 16 7.76 4.29 38.71
N SER A 17 6.48 4.40 39.10
CA SER A 17 5.35 4.18 38.22
C SER A 17 5.29 5.20 37.07
N GLU A 18 5.56 6.49 37.36
CA GLU A 18 5.64 7.54 36.32
C GLU A 18 6.82 7.31 35.34
N MET A 19 7.97 6.88 35.86
CA MET A 19 9.14 6.56 35.04
C MET A 19 8.86 5.37 34.12
N THR A 20 8.24 4.31 34.61
CA THR A 20 7.89 3.15 33.79
C THR A 20 6.82 3.47 32.75
N ALA A 21 5.81 4.30 33.08
CA ALA A 21 4.81 4.79 32.16
C ALA A 21 5.40 5.71 31.08
N SER A 22 6.39 6.51 31.39
CA SER A 22 7.07 7.39 30.42
C SER A 22 8.01 6.64 29.49
N VAL A 23 8.66 5.56 29.95
CA VAL A 23 9.47 4.67 29.12
C VAL A 23 8.58 3.90 28.14
N SER A 24 7.44 3.36 28.62
CA SER A 24 6.49 2.66 27.75
C SER A 24 5.86 3.56 26.67
N LYS A 25 5.71 4.88 26.92
CA LYS A 25 5.25 5.84 25.90
C LYS A 25 6.32 6.23 24.89
N LYS A 26 7.61 6.12 25.24
CA LYS A 26 8.71 6.52 24.35
C LYS A 26 9.03 5.46 23.29
N ASP A 27 8.70 4.19 23.56
CA ASP A 27 8.91 3.07 22.64
C ASP A 27 7.71 2.78 21.71
N ALA A 28 6.58 3.44 21.94
CA ALA A 28 5.48 3.50 20.99
C ALA A 28 5.83 4.52 19.87
N LYS A 29 6.93 4.24 19.11
CA LYS A 29 7.12 4.84 17.80
C LYS A 29 5.84 4.53 17.02
N ALA A 30 5.04 5.55 16.74
CA ALA A 30 3.78 5.38 16.03
C ALA A 30 4.06 4.48 14.83
N LYS A 31 3.51 3.26 14.85
CA LYS A 31 3.69 2.30 13.74
C LYS A 31 3.07 2.99 12.52
N LYS A 32 3.91 3.41 11.58
CA LYS A 32 3.42 4.06 10.36
C LYS A 32 2.36 3.13 9.76
N GLU A 33 1.17 3.65 9.54
CA GLU A 33 0.08 2.88 8.94
C GLU A 33 0.58 2.32 7.61
N THR A 34 0.40 1.02 7.39
CA THR A 34 0.75 0.40 6.12
C THR A 34 -0.33 0.77 5.11
N VAL A 35 0.06 1.51 4.08
CA VAL A 35 -0.82 1.89 2.97
C VAL A 35 -0.25 1.29 1.71
N ILE A 36 -1.08 0.60 0.93
CA ILE A 36 -0.73 0.05 -0.38
C ILE A 36 -1.58 0.76 -1.44
N VAL A 37 -0.93 1.27 -2.47
CA VAL A 37 -1.63 1.70 -3.68
C VAL A 37 -1.69 0.52 -4.64
N VAL A 38 -2.87 0.20 -5.14
CA VAL A 38 -3.09 -0.80 -6.19
C VAL A 38 -3.47 -0.09 -7.48
N ASP A 39 -2.67 -0.29 -8.51
CA ASP A 39 -2.81 0.36 -9.82
C ASP A 39 -3.18 -0.67 -10.89
N PRO A 40 -4.47 -0.82 -11.24
CA PRO A 40 -4.86 -1.63 -12.39
C PRO A 40 -4.51 -0.91 -13.68
N GLY A 41 -3.51 -1.40 -14.40
CA GLY A 41 -3.02 -0.81 -15.64
C GLY A 41 -4.09 -0.67 -16.71
N HIS A 42 -3.90 0.31 -17.62
CA HIS A 42 -4.83 0.67 -18.68
C HIS A 42 -6.19 1.20 -18.17
N GLY A 43 -7.15 1.42 -19.05
CA GLY A 43 -8.49 1.93 -18.72
C GLY A 43 -9.03 2.88 -19.80
N GLY A 44 -10.32 3.16 -19.76
CA GLY A 44 -11.00 4.02 -20.72
C GLY A 44 -10.77 3.59 -22.16
N GLU A 45 -10.22 4.47 -22.98
CA GLU A 45 -9.90 4.20 -24.38
C GLU A 45 -8.63 3.34 -24.60
N ASP A 46 -7.78 3.17 -23.55
CA ASP A 46 -6.61 2.29 -23.63
C ASP A 46 -6.99 0.86 -23.19
N PRO A 47 -7.25 -0.07 -24.12
CA PRO A 47 -7.65 -1.44 -23.78
C PRO A 47 -6.48 -2.26 -23.21
N GLY A 48 -5.22 -1.81 -23.36
CA GLY A 48 -4.06 -2.66 -23.20
C GLY A 48 -3.98 -3.72 -24.31
N LYS A 49 -3.49 -4.91 -23.99
CA LYS A 49 -3.48 -6.04 -24.91
C LYS A 49 -4.89 -6.57 -25.10
N VAL A 50 -5.28 -6.76 -26.36
CA VAL A 50 -6.50 -7.52 -26.72
C VAL A 50 -6.11 -9.00 -26.80
N GLY A 51 -6.69 -9.78 -25.94
CA GLY A 51 -6.46 -11.21 -25.81
C GLY A 51 -7.38 -12.04 -26.70
N PHE A 52 -7.42 -13.36 -26.44
CA PHE A 52 -8.31 -14.28 -27.13
C PHE A 52 -9.78 -13.96 -26.77
N ASN A 53 -10.69 -14.10 -27.75
CA ASN A 53 -12.12 -13.74 -27.61
C ASN A 53 -12.35 -12.26 -27.21
N ASP A 54 -11.53 -11.36 -27.72
CA ASP A 54 -11.66 -9.91 -27.50
C ASP A 54 -11.62 -9.48 -26.01
N ILE A 55 -11.03 -10.31 -25.15
CA ILE A 55 -10.83 -9.97 -23.74
C ILE A 55 -9.80 -8.84 -23.65
N LEU A 56 -10.17 -7.75 -22.98
CA LEU A 56 -9.31 -6.59 -22.82
C LEU A 56 -8.45 -6.72 -21.56
N GLU A 57 -7.19 -6.36 -21.68
CA GLU A 57 -6.25 -6.36 -20.55
C GLU A 57 -6.73 -5.46 -19.42
N LYS A 58 -7.24 -4.26 -19.72
CA LYS A 58 -7.77 -3.31 -18.74
C LYS A 58 -8.83 -3.91 -17.83
N ASP A 59 -9.71 -4.78 -18.38
CA ASP A 59 -10.80 -5.39 -17.61
C ASP A 59 -10.28 -6.48 -16.69
N LEU A 60 -9.32 -7.28 -17.15
CA LEU A 60 -8.66 -8.28 -16.32
C LEU A 60 -7.84 -7.63 -15.19
N ASN A 61 -7.10 -6.57 -15.52
CA ASN A 61 -6.32 -5.84 -14.53
C ASN A 61 -7.20 -5.28 -13.41
N LEU A 62 -8.35 -4.69 -13.77
CA LEU A 62 -9.31 -4.17 -12.79
C LEU A 62 -9.89 -5.28 -11.91
N GLN A 63 -10.31 -6.39 -12.51
CA GLN A 63 -10.88 -7.52 -11.76
C GLN A 63 -9.85 -8.13 -10.78
N VAL A 64 -8.60 -8.28 -11.21
CA VAL A 64 -7.52 -8.79 -10.34
C VAL A 64 -7.22 -7.78 -9.23
N ALA A 65 -7.10 -6.49 -9.57
CA ALA A 65 -6.83 -5.43 -8.60
C ALA A 65 -7.89 -5.35 -7.51
N GLN A 66 -9.17 -5.41 -7.88
CA GLN A 66 -10.28 -5.39 -6.92
C GLN A 66 -10.24 -6.60 -5.96
N LYS A 67 -9.89 -7.79 -6.46
CA LYS A 67 -9.74 -8.98 -5.62
C LYS A 67 -8.54 -8.85 -4.68
N VAL A 68 -7.43 -8.32 -5.17
CA VAL A 68 -6.21 -8.09 -4.37
C VAL A 68 -6.48 -7.04 -3.30
N ALA A 69 -7.13 -5.92 -3.66
CA ALA A 69 -7.50 -4.87 -2.72
C ALA A 69 -8.37 -5.43 -1.58
N LYS A 70 -9.41 -6.20 -1.91
CA LYS A 70 -10.27 -6.83 -0.91
C LYS A 70 -9.51 -7.74 0.06
N LEU A 71 -8.59 -8.56 -0.45
CA LEU A 71 -7.79 -9.46 0.40
C LEU A 71 -6.88 -8.68 1.37
N PHE A 72 -6.30 -7.58 0.93
CA PHE A 72 -5.50 -6.71 1.79
C PHE A 72 -6.35 -5.99 2.84
N GLU A 73 -7.53 -5.49 2.46
CA GLU A 73 -8.47 -4.85 3.40
C GLU A 73 -8.96 -5.83 4.47
N GLU A 74 -9.28 -7.08 4.10
CA GLU A 74 -9.62 -8.15 5.03
C GLU A 74 -8.47 -8.47 6.01
N ALA A 75 -7.23 -8.26 5.57
CA ALA A 75 -6.04 -8.37 6.42
C ALA A 75 -5.75 -7.10 7.26
N GLY A 76 -6.61 -6.08 7.20
CA GLY A 76 -6.47 -4.83 7.96
C GLY A 76 -5.44 -3.86 7.38
N ILE A 77 -5.11 -3.98 6.09
CA ILE A 77 -4.19 -3.10 5.37
C ILE A 77 -5.01 -2.05 4.62
N LYS A 78 -4.61 -0.79 4.75
CA LYS A 78 -5.26 0.30 4.04
C LYS A 78 -4.89 0.29 2.57
N ILE A 79 -5.91 0.31 1.71
CA ILE A 79 -5.74 0.31 0.25
C ILE A 79 -6.22 1.62 -0.34
N VAL A 80 -5.53 2.05 -1.39
CA VAL A 80 -5.94 3.12 -2.30
C VAL A 80 -5.81 2.56 -3.71
N MET A 81 -6.87 2.62 -4.49
CA MET A 81 -6.83 2.21 -5.90
C MET A 81 -6.68 3.43 -6.80
N THR A 82 -5.89 3.32 -7.87
CA THR A 82 -5.76 4.42 -8.86
C THR A 82 -7.00 4.57 -9.70
N ARG A 83 -7.75 3.50 -9.92
CA ARG A 83 -9.10 3.47 -10.49
C ARG A 83 -9.91 2.31 -9.94
N GLU A 84 -11.20 2.49 -9.79
CA GLU A 84 -12.14 1.47 -9.31
C GLU A 84 -13.13 1.03 -10.40
N ASP A 85 -13.18 1.78 -11.49
CA ASP A 85 -14.00 1.49 -12.68
C ASP A 85 -13.19 1.79 -13.96
N ASP A 86 -13.86 1.88 -15.11
CA ASP A 86 -13.24 2.17 -16.40
C ASP A 86 -13.24 3.66 -16.77
N LYS A 87 -13.62 4.55 -15.82
CA LYS A 87 -13.64 5.99 -16.05
C LYS A 87 -12.29 6.60 -15.70
N VAL A 88 -11.48 6.78 -16.71
CA VAL A 88 -10.19 7.48 -16.64
C VAL A 88 -10.14 8.57 -17.71
N PRO A 89 -9.19 9.52 -17.63
CA PRO A 89 -8.99 10.48 -18.71
C PRO A 89 -8.76 9.81 -20.07
N ASP A 90 -9.34 10.36 -21.13
CA ASP A 90 -9.17 9.82 -22.49
C ASP A 90 -7.73 9.97 -22.98
N ALA A 91 -7.06 11.06 -22.59
CA ALA A 91 -5.68 11.27 -22.93
C ALA A 91 -4.76 10.40 -22.07
N LYS A 92 -4.07 9.44 -22.66
CA LYS A 92 -3.15 8.52 -21.97
C LYS A 92 -2.15 9.23 -21.06
N LYS A 93 -1.63 10.38 -21.50
CA LYS A 93 -0.70 11.15 -20.69
C LYS A 93 -1.37 11.68 -19.42
N GLU A 94 -2.59 12.17 -19.52
CA GLU A 94 -3.34 12.70 -18.39
C GLU A 94 -3.69 11.59 -17.39
N ASP A 95 -4.10 10.42 -17.87
CA ASP A 95 -4.33 9.25 -17.02
C ASP A 95 -3.06 8.85 -16.26
N LEU A 96 -1.92 8.74 -16.95
CA LEU A 96 -0.65 8.41 -16.30
C LEU A 96 -0.23 9.48 -15.27
N ASP A 97 -0.37 10.76 -15.61
CA ASP A 97 -0.04 11.86 -14.68
C ASP A 97 -0.93 11.80 -13.42
N GLN A 98 -2.24 11.50 -13.56
CA GLN A 98 -3.15 11.35 -12.41
C GLN A 98 -2.75 10.17 -11.51
N ARG A 99 -2.39 9.03 -12.09
CA ARG A 99 -1.92 7.84 -11.34
C ARG A 99 -0.64 8.15 -10.58
N ILE A 100 0.34 8.76 -11.24
CA ILE A 100 1.63 9.15 -10.63
C ILE A 100 1.38 10.13 -9.47
N ASN A 101 0.55 11.15 -9.67
CA ASN A 101 0.23 12.12 -8.63
C ASN A 101 -0.46 11.44 -7.44
N LEU A 102 -1.44 10.56 -7.68
CA LEU A 102 -2.11 9.83 -6.60
C LEU A 102 -1.12 8.97 -5.79
N ILE A 103 -0.21 8.27 -6.46
CA ILE A 103 0.81 7.46 -5.81
C ILE A 103 1.73 8.35 -4.97
N ASN A 104 2.22 9.45 -5.52
CA ASN A 104 3.12 10.36 -4.84
C ASN A 104 2.46 11.04 -3.64
N ASP A 105 1.23 11.53 -3.80
CA ASP A 105 0.47 12.20 -2.73
C ASP A 105 0.10 11.22 -1.60
N THR A 106 -0.20 9.98 -1.95
CA THR A 106 -0.47 8.92 -0.97
C THR A 106 0.78 8.55 -0.17
N ASN A 107 1.98 8.66 -0.76
CA ASN A 107 3.25 8.23 -0.17
C ASN A 107 3.14 6.83 0.48
N PRO A 108 2.75 5.81 -0.30
CA PRO A 108 2.41 4.50 0.23
C PRO A 108 3.64 3.72 0.70
N THR A 109 3.41 2.64 1.44
CA THR A 109 4.44 1.66 1.76
C THR A 109 4.86 0.86 0.52
N LEU A 110 3.89 0.62 -0.39
CA LEU A 110 4.08 -0.11 -1.64
C LEU A 110 3.08 0.40 -2.67
N ALA A 111 3.53 0.60 -3.91
CA ALA A 111 2.66 0.71 -5.08
C ALA A 111 2.73 -0.59 -5.88
N LEU A 112 1.58 -1.21 -6.14
CA LEU A 112 1.44 -2.47 -6.85
C LEU A 112 0.70 -2.24 -8.16
N CYS A 113 1.42 -2.23 -9.29
CA CYS A 113 0.84 -2.13 -10.62
C CYS A 113 0.51 -3.53 -11.15
N ILE A 114 -0.68 -3.69 -11.72
CA ILE A 114 -1.18 -4.97 -12.24
C ILE A 114 -1.38 -4.85 -13.74
N HIS A 115 -0.70 -5.73 -14.47
CA HIS A 115 -0.75 -5.85 -15.92
C HIS A 115 -0.83 -7.33 -16.34
N GLN A 116 -1.26 -7.57 -17.58
CA GLN A 116 -1.17 -8.87 -18.22
C GLN A 116 -0.11 -8.80 -19.31
N ASN A 117 1.00 -9.51 -19.12
CA ASN A 117 2.01 -9.62 -20.16
C ASN A 117 1.51 -10.48 -21.31
N SER A 118 1.97 -10.16 -22.51
CA SER A 118 1.72 -10.92 -23.72
C SER A 118 3.05 -11.36 -24.34
N TYR A 119 3.15 -12.61 -24.72
CA TYR A 119 4.32 -13.15 -25.36
C TYR A 119 3.92 -13.98 -26.60
N PRO A 120 4.70 -13.92 -27.72
CA PRO A 120 4.35 -14.63 -28.96
C PRO A 120 4.39 -16.16 -28.83
N ASP A 121 5.21 -16.69 -27.91
CA ASP A 121 5.31 -18.13 -27.69
C ASP A 121 4.34 -18.56 -26.57
N GLU A 122 3.33 -19.35 -26.92
CA GLU A 122 2.30 -19.87 -26.00
C GLU A 122 2.84 -20.77 -24.89
N LYS A 123 4.09 -21.23 -24.99
CA LYS A 123 4.75 -22.03 -23.95
C LYS A 123 5.21 -21.17 -22.78
N ILE A 124 5.38 -19.87 -22.98
CA ILE A 124 5.77 -18.93 -21.94
C ILE A 124 4.55 -18.63 -21.07
N LYS A 125 4.58 -19.10 -19.85
CA LYS A 125 3.49 -18.96 -18.86
C LYS A 125 4.07 -18.63 -17.48
N GLY A 126 3.28 -17.94 -16.68
CA GLY A 126 3.60 -17.67 -15.28
C GLY A 126 3.55 -16.19 -14.94
N ALA A 127 3.68 -15.91 -13.66
CA ALA A 127 3.74 -14.55 -13.15
C ALA A 127 5.17 -14.00 -13.25
N GLN A 128 5.27 -12.72 -13.60
CA GLN A 128 6.52 -11.96 -13.55
C GLN A 128 6.34 -10.80 -12.57
N VAL A 129 7.38 -10.53 -11.78
CA VAL A 129 7.41 -9.39 -10.86
C VAL A 129 8.60 -8.52 -11.23
N PHE A 130 8.32 -7.25 -11.51
CA PHE A 130 9.33 -6.22 -11.70
C PHE A 130 9.32 -5.32 -10.47
N TYR A 131 10.47 -5.02 -9.91
CA TYR A 131 10.59 -4.14 -8.76
C TYR A 131 11.77 -3.19 -8.93
N HIS A 132 11.63 -2.01 -8.37
CA HIS A 132 12.70 -1.03 -8.31
C HIS A 132 13.27 -0.99 -6.91
N THR A 133 14.59 -1.16 -6.78
CA THR A 133 15.31 -0.91 -5.54
C THR A 133 15.84 0.52 -5.56
N VAL A 134 15.44 1.33 -4.58
CA VAL A 134 16.13 2.60 -4.36
C VAL A 134 17.47 2.25 -3.71
N THR A 135 18.55 2.24 -4.50
CA THR A 135 19.88 2.30 -3.93
C THR A 135 20.08 3.74 -3.48
N GLU A 136 20.12 3.98 -2.17
CA GLU A 136 20.69 5.21 -1.65
C GLU A 136 22.16 5.20 -2.07
N GLU A 137 22.49 5.90 -3.15
CA GLU A 137 23.85 6.29 -3.39
C GLU A 137 24.18 7.38 -2.35
N ALA A 138 25.08 7.03 -1.44
CA ALA A 138 25.60 7.88 -0.38
C ALA A 138 26.47 9.01 -0.97
#